data_23a2e79480b89411a09110f1c48d34b6
#
_entry.id   23a2e79480b89411a09110f1c48d34b6
#
_cell.length_a   1.000
_cell.length_b   1.000
_cell.length_c   1.000
_cell.angle_alpha   90.00
_cell.angle_beta   90.00
_cell.angle_gamma   90.00
#
_symmetry.space_group_name_H-M   'P 1'
#
loop_
_entity.id
_entity.type
_entity.pdbx_description
1 polymer ?
#
loop_
_entity_poly.entity_id
_entity_poly.type
_entity_poly.pdbx_seq_one_letter_code
_entity_poly.pdbx_strand_id
1 'polypeptide(L)'
;MNADFQAGYAPDADGVAENVRRCVDTGVAGLSIEDTNAAGLYELPEAVERMQAARAAIDASGADVLLTGRAECFLVGHPDPLRESIRRLQAYAEAGADVLYAPGVREADDIRAIVEAVAPRPVNVLMSADTGLRVADLAELGVRRVSVGSALARAAWGAFLRAAQGIAHEGSFAGLDGAAPFAELNAMFA
;
A
#
# COMPACT_ATOMS: atom_id res chain seq x y z
N MET A 1 -12.94 3.35 -1.53
CA MET A 1 -11.64 3.84 -0.98
C MET A 1 -10.97 2.68 -0.26
N ASN A 2 -9.63 2.56 -0.32
CA ASN A 2 -8.86 1.59 0.48
C ASN A 2 -8.16 2.35 1.61
N ALA A 3 -8.34 1.92 2.85
CA ALA A 3 -7.69 2.53 4.00
C ALA A 3 -6.28 1.95 4.21
N ASP A 4 -5.28 2.80 4.39
CA ASP A 4 -3.97 2.42 4.94
C ASP A 4 -4.13 2.38 6.47
N PHE A 5 -4.20 1.16 7.02
CA PHE A 5 -4.66 0.95 8.39
C PHE A 5 -3.52 0.54 9.34
N GLN A 6 -2.27 0.71 8.89
CA GLN A 6 -1.06 0.33 9.63
C GLN A 6 -1.19 -1.07 10.26
N ALA A 7 -0.74 -1.24 11.50
CA ALA A 7 -0.91 -2.49 12.24
C ALA A 7 -2.27 -2.61 12.96
N GLY A 8 -3.30 -1.88 12.49
CA GLY A 8 -4.64 -1.89 13.07
C GLY A 8 -4.84 -0.91 14.24
N TYR A 9 -3.88 -0.03 14.49
CA TYR A 9 -3.93 0.99 15.57
C TYR A 9 -4.27 0.43 16.96
N ALA A 10 -3.83 -0.78 17.26
CA ALA A 10 -4.11 -1.45 18.52
C ALA A 10 -2.90 -2.24 19.04
N PRO A 11 -2.77 -2.43 20.36
CA PRO A 11 -1.68 -3.19 20.94
C PRO A 11 -1.81 -4.70 20.69
N ASP A 12 -3.02 -5.21 20.52
CA ASP A 12 -3.35 -6.64 20.41
C ASP A 12 -4.39 -6.92 19.31
N ALA A 13 -4.66 -8.20 19.07
CA ALA A 13 -5.58 -8.67 18.05
C ALA A 13 -7.04 -8.28 18.32
N ASP A 14 -7.48 -8.24 19.55
CA ASP A 14 -8.85 -7.83 19.93
C ASP A 14 -9.09 -6.36 19.61
N GLY A 15 -8.12 -5.51 19.90
CA GLY A 15 -8.15 -4.10 19.55
C GLY A 15 -8.11 -3.89 18.02
N VAL A 16 -7.36 -4.71 17.28
CA VAL A 16 -7.38 -4.70 15.80
C VAL A 16 -8.79 -5.01 15.29
N ALA A 17 -9.44 -6.06 15.80
CA ALA A 17 -10.80 -6.41 15.40
C ALA A 17 -11.81 -5.26 15.63
N GLU A 18 -11.75 -4.62 16.79
CA GLU A 18 -12.63 -3.48 17.12
C GLU A 18 -12.38 -2.28 16.20
N ASN A 19 -11.10 -1.94 15.94
CA ASN A 19 -10.77 -0.83 15.07
C ASN A 19 -11.13 -1.11 13.60
N VAL A 20 -10.94 -2.36 13.14
CA VAL A 20 -11.35 -2.79 11.78
C VAL A 20 -12.86 -2.68 11.63
N ARG A 21 -13.65 -3.11 12.62
CA ARG A 21 -15.11 -2.95 12.61
C ARG A 21 -15.51 -1.49 12.40
N ARG A 22 -14.92 -0.57 13.16
CA ARG A 22 -15.16 0.88 13.01
C ARG A 22 -14.73 1.41 11.64
N CYS A 23 -13.65 0.90 11.09
CA CYS A 23 -13.20 1.28 9.74
C CYS A 23 -14.21 0.80 8.68
N VAL A 24 -14.69 -0.42 8.79
CA VAL A 24 -15.71 -1.00 7.89
C VAL A 24 -17.01 -0.17 7.93
N ASP A 25 -17.44 0.26 9.11
CA ASP A 25 -18.65 1.11 9.30
C ASP A 25 -18.57 2.44 8.54
N THR A 26 -17.36 2.90 8.14
CA THR A 26 -17.19 4.11 7.32
C THR A 26 -17.47 3.89 5.82
N GLY A 27 -17.72 2.65 5.39
CA GLY A 27 -18.01 2.31 3.98
C GLY A 27 -16.75 2.21 3.10
N VAL A 28 -15.59 1.86 3.67
CA VAL A 28 -14.38 1.60 2.87
C VAL A 28 -14.57 0.35 2.00
N ALA A 29 -13.96 0.34 0.81
CA ALA A 29 -13.95 -0.83 -0.07
C ALA A 29 -12.84 -1.84 0.27
N GLY A 30 -11.88 -1.44 1.11
CA GLY A 30 -10.79 -2.29 1.56
C GLY A 30 -9.94 -1.59 2.61
N LEU A 31 -9.13 -2.37 3.30
CA LEU A 31 -8.12 -1.89 4.23
C LEU A 31 -6.87 -2.77 4.17
N SER A 32 -5.75 -2.25 4.66
CA SER A 32 -4.50 -3.03 4.76
C SER A 32 -4.08 -3.16 6.22
N ILE A 33 -3.60 -4.34 6.61
CA ILE A 33 -2.92 -4.56 7.88
C ILE A 33 -1.46 -4.87 7.58
N GLU A 34 -0.55 -4.13 8.19
CA GLU A 34 0.90 -4.33 8.10
C GLU A 34 1.46 -4.97 9.38
N ASP A 35 2.63 -5.56 9.25
CA ASP A 35 3.26 -6.40 10.27
C ASP A 35 4.40 -5.72 11.03
N THR A 36 4.34 -4.38 11.17
CA THR A 36 5.35 -3.61 11.90
C THR A 36 4.79 -2.72 12.99
N ASN A 37 5.66 -2.41 13.94
CA ASN A 37 5.50 -1.34 14.92
C ASN A 37 6.82 -0.57 15.10
N ALA A 38 6.90 0.29 16.10
CA ALA A 38 8.12 1.08 16.37
C ALA A 38 9.36 0.23 16.71
N ALA A 39 9.20 -1.03 17.09
CA ALA A 39 10.30 -1.94 17.41
C ALA A 39 10.76 -2.77 16.19
N GLY A 40 10.00 -2.75 15.09
CA GLY A 40 10.28 -3.52 13.87
C GLY A 40 9.16 -4.47 13.49
N LEU A 41 9.50 -5.58 12.83
CA LEU A 41 8.52 -6.62 12.47
C LEU A 41 7.97 -7.33 13.70
N TYR A 42 6.66 -7.52 13.73
CA TYR A 42 6.06 -8.48 14.65
C TYR A 42 6.57 -9.90 14.38
N GLU A 43 6.63 -10.72 15.40
CA GLU A 43 6.80 -12.16 15.21
C GLU A 43 5.66 -12.69 14.33
N LEU A 44 5.96 -13.65 13.45
CA LEU A 44 4.98 -14.13 12.49
C LEU A 44 3.66 -14.61 13.12
N PRO A 45 3.65 -15.36 14.22
CA PRO A 45 2.39 -15.77 14.86
C PRO A 45 1.53 -14.58 15.29
N GLU A 46 2.13 -13.53 15.85
CA GLU A 46 1.41 -12.31 16.24
C GLU A 46 0.85 -11.56 15.04
N ALA A 47 1.64 -11.43 13.96
CA ALA A 47 1.16 -10.81 12.72
C ALA A 47 -0.02 -11.59 12.11
N VAL A 48 0.02 -12.92 12.16
CA VAL A 48 -1.08 -13.80 11.71
C VAL A 48 -2.33 -13.63 12.56
N GLU A 49 -2.20 -13.58 13.88
CA GLU A 49 -3.35 -13.34 14.78
C GLU A 49 -4.04 -12.00 14.47
N ARG A 50 -3.27 -10.93 14.24
CA ARG A 50 -3.79 -9.62 13.82
C ARG A 50 -4.54 -9.69 12.50
N MET A 51 -4.02 -10.44 11.52
CA MET A 51 -4.65 -10.65 10.23
C MET A 51 -5.97 -11.42 10.36
N GLN A 52 -5.98 -12.49 11.16
CA GLN A 52 -7.18 -13.27 11.45
C GLN A 52 -8.25 -12.45 12.16
N ALA A 53 -7.86 -11.62 13.13
CA ALA A 53 -8.76 -10.73 13.83
C ALA A 53 -9.40 -9.70 12.89
N ALA A 54 -8.60 -9.11 11.98
CA ALA A 54 -9.11 -8.20 10.95
C ALA A 54 -10.10 -8.91 10.01
N ARG A 55 -9.77 -10.13 9.55
CA ARG A 55 -10.66 -10.91 8.68
C ARG A 55 -11.97 -11.25 9.37
N ALA A 56 -11.90 -11.74 10.61
CA ALA A 56 -13.10 -12.08 11.39
C ALA A 56 -14.03 -10.85 11.60
N ALA A 57 -13.45 -9.68 11.85
CA ALA A 57 -14.22 -8.45 12.02
C ALA A 57 -14.92 -8.01 10.72
N ILE A 58 -14.26 -8.15 9.56
CA ILE A 58 -14.85 -7.87 8.26
C ILE A 58 -15.98 -8.88 7.98
N ASP A 59 -15.77 -10.18 8.17
CA ASP A 59 -16.76 -11.23 7.92
C ASP A 59 -18.02 -11.03 8.80
N ALA A 60 -17.81 -10.70 10.07
CA ALA A 60 -18.91 -10.44 11.00
C ALA A 60 -19.76 -9.21 10.62
N SER A 61 -19.20 -8.25 9.88
CA SER A 61 -19.93 -7.07 9.41
C SER A 61 -20.89 -7.38 8.24
N GLY A 62 -20.64 -8.46 7.50
CA GLY A 62 -21.33 -8.79 6.26
C GLY A 62 -21.04 -7.86 5.10
N ALA A 63 -20.10 -6.91 5.23
CA ALA A 63 -19.72 -5.98 4.18
C ALA A 63 -18.67 -6.60 3.23
N ASP A 64 -18.75 -6.24 1.94
CA ASP A 64 -17.76 -6.64 0.93
C ASP A 64 -16.53 -5.72 0.99
N VAL A 65 -15.65 -5.98 1.96
CA VAL A 65 -14.43 -5.22 2.22
C VAL A 65 -13.20 -6.10 2.03
N LEU A 66 -12.30 -5.68 1.13
CA LEU A 66 -11.06 -6.41 0.84
C LEU A 66 -10.02 -6.19 1.95
N LEU A 67 -9.45 -7.29 2.44
CA LEU A 67 -8.32 -7.26 3.38
C LEU A 67 -7.00 -7.42 2.63
N THR A 68 -6.10 -6.45 2.76
CA THR A 68 -4.74 -6.53 2.22
C THR A 68 -3.76 -6.88 3.34
N GLY A 69 -3.10 -8.04 3.22
CA GLY A 69 -1.98 -8.43 4.08
C GLY A 69 -0.68 -7.83 3.58
N ARG A 70 0.02 -7.07 4.44
CA ARG A 70 1.20 -6.29 4.08
C ARG A 70 2.43 -6.73 4.88
N ALA A 71 3.49 -7.18 4.18
CA ALA A 71 4.76 -7.62 4.75
C ALA A 71 5.85 -6.56 4.54
N GLU A 72 6.34 -5.95 5.62
CA GLU A 72 7.21 -4.77 5.61
C GLU A 72 8.72 -5.10 5.48
N CYS A 73 9.09 -6.34 5.21
CA CYS A 73 10.47 -6.84 5.26
C CYS A 73 11.46 -6.00 4.44
N PHE A 74 11.07 -5.54 3.24
CA PHE A 74 11.93 -4.69 2.40
C PHE A 74 12.12 -3.30 3.01
N LEU A 75 11.09 -2.74 3.64
CA LEU A 75 11.15 -1.37 4.19
C LEU A 75 11.91 -1.30 5.51
N VAL A 76 11.88 -2.36 6.32
CA VAL A 76 12.63 -2.43 7.57
C VAL A 76 14.07 -2.91 7.38
N GLY A 77 14.47 -3.25 6.13
CA GLY A 77 15.83 -3.70 5.84
C GLY A 77 16.13 -5.10 6.39
N HIS A 78 15.19 -6.02 6.30
CA HIS A 78 15.41 -7.41 6.71
C HIS A 78 16.59 -8.04 5.92
N PRO A 79 17.47 -8.85 6.54
CA PRO A 79 18.63 -9.44 5.86
C PRO A 79 18.31 -10.30 4.63
N ASP A 80 17.15 -10.95 4.62
CA ASP A 80 16.63 -11.74 3.50
C ASP A 80 15.17 -11.34 3.25
N PRO A 81 14.93 -10.14 2.64
CA PRO A 81 13.60 -9.56 2.61
C PRO A 81 12.65 -10.31 1.67
N LEU A 82 13.15 -10.88 0.57
CA LEU A 82 12.33 -11.62 -0.39
C LEU A 82 11.77 -12.89 0.24
N ARG A 83 12.64 -13.73 0.79
CA ARG A 83 12.24 -15.02 1.39
C ARG A 83 11.30 -14.79 2.56
N GLU A 84 11.61 -13.82 3.45
CA GLU A 84 10.76 -13.55 4.60
C GLU A 84 9.42 -12.94 4.18
N SER A 85 9.37 -12.07 3.18
CA SER A 85 8.10 -11.56 2.64
C SER A 85 7.25 -12.69 2.08
N ILE A 86 7.81 -13.60 1.29
CA ILE A 86 7.07 -14.76 0.75
C ILE A 86 6.49 -15.59 1.90
N ARG A 87 7.30 -15.95 2.91
CA ARG A 87 6.84 -16.72 4.07
C ARG A 87 5.67 -16.05 4.79
N ARG A 88 5.74 -14.73 5.00
CA ARG A 88 4.69 -13.95 5.67
C ARG A 88 3.44 -13.83 4.81
N LEU A 89 3.59 -13.50 3.55
CA LEU A 89 2.46 -13.36 2.63
C LEU A 89 1.68 -14.66 2.43
N GLN A 90 2.35 -15.81 2.40
CA GLN A 90 1.68 -17.11 2.41
C GLN A 90 0.85 -17.30 3.69
N ALA A 91 1.40 -17.00 4.85
CA ALA A 91 0.67 -17.08 6.11
C ALA A 91 -0.51 -16.11 6.19
N TYR A 92 -0.37 -14.89 5.61
CA TYR A 92 -1.47 -13.92 5.54
C TYR A 92 -2.56 -14.35 4.58
N ALA A 93 -2.21 -15.01 3.46
CA ALA A 93 -3.18 -15.62 2.56
C ALA A 93 -4.02 -16.70 3.27
N GLU A 94 -3.37 -17.54 4.07
CA GLU A 94 -4.03 -18.57 4.90
C GLU A 94 -4.89 -17.94 6.02
N ALA A 95 -4.46 -16.80 6.57
CA ALA A 95 -5.19 -16.04 7.58
C ALA A 95 -6.39 -15.25 7.00
N GLY A 96 -6.61 -15.30 5.68
CA GLY A 96 -7.78 -14.74 5.03
C GLY A 96 -7.58 -13.39 4.35
N ALA A 97 -6.32 -12.97 4.11
CA ALA A 97 -6.06 -11.80 3.28
C ALA A 97 -6.48 -12.04 1.83
N ASP A 98 -7.22 -11.08 1.25
CA ASP A 98 -7.71 -11.13 -0.14
C ASP A 98 -6.63 -10.68 -1.13
N VAL A 99 -5.80 -9.71 -0.73
CA VAL A 99 -4.73 -9.11 -1.53
C VAL A 99 -3.44 -9.16 -0.72
N LEU A 100 -2.32 -9.42 -1.38
CA LEU A 100 -1.02 -9.50 -0.72
C LEU A 100 -0.08 -8.38 -1.20
N TYR A 101 0.77 -7.91 -0.30
CA TYR A 101 1.56 -6.73 -0.58
C TYR A 101 2.89 -6.74 0.18
N ALA A 102 4.00 -6.64 -0.57
CA ALA A 102 5.35 -6.44 -0.03
C ALA A 102 5.89 -5.09 -0.53
N PRO A 103 5.64 -3.97 0.20
CA PRO A 103 6.15 -2.68 -0.22
C PRO A 103 7.68 -2.65 -0.21
N GLY A 104 8.25 -1.94 -1.19
CA GLY A 104 9.70 -1.84 -1.33
C GLY A 104 10.32 -2.84 -2.31
N VAL A 105 9.61 -3.89 -2.72
CA VAL A 105 10.07 -4.74 -3.83
C VAL A 105 10.10 -3.92 -5.13
N ARG A 106 11.18 -4.07 -5.91
CA ARG A 106 11.39 -3.28 -7.15
C ARG A 106 11.84 -4.10 -8.33
N GLU A 107 12.59 -5.18 -8.07
CA GLU A 107 13.16 -6.02 -9.11
C GLU A 107 12.08 -6.93 -9.72
N ALA A 108 12.05 -7.03 -11.05
CA ALA A 108 11.05 -7.81 -11.77
C ALA A 108 11.04 -9.29 -11.37
N ASP A 109 12.21 -9.87 -11.12
CA ASP A 109 12.33 -11.28 -10.73
C ASP A 109 11.82 -11.52 -9.30
N ASP A 110 12.04 -10.58 -8.37
CA ASP A 110 11.49 -10.65 -7.02
C ASP A 110 9.96 -10.51 -7.02
N ILE A 111 9.43 -9.59 -7.85
CA ILE A 111 7.98 -9.41 -8.03
C ILE A 111 7.36 -10.71 -8.57
N ARG A 112 7.98 -11.31 -9.59
CA ARG A 112 7.53 -12.59 -10.15
C ARG A 112 7.54 -13.70 -9.10
N ALA A 113 8.63 -13.82 -8.34
CA ALA A 113 8.75 -14.83 -7.29
C ALA A 113 7.66 -14.69 -6.22
N ILE A 114 7.32 -13.46 -5.80
CA ILE A 114 6.22 -13.21 -4.86
C ILE A 114 4.89 -13.64 -5.49
N VAL A 115 4.59 -13.19 -6.73
CA VAL A 115 3.33 -13.53 -7.41
C VAL A 115 3.14 -15.04 -7.53
N GLU A 116 4.17 -15.75 -7.96
CA GLU A 116 4.14 -17.21 -8.10
C GLU A 116 3.95 -17.92 -6.76
N ALA A 117 4.63 -17.46 -5.71
CA ALA A 117 4.60 -18.07 -4.38
C ALA A 117 3.25 -17.95 -3.67
N VAL A 118 2.45 -16.93 -4.00
CA VAL A 118 1.16 -16.67 -3.33
C VAL A 118 -0.06 -16.90 -4.23
N ALA A 119 0.18 -17.39 -5.44
CA ALA A 119 -0.94 -17.69 -6.36
C ALA A 119 -1.95 -18.66 -5.71
N PRO A 120 -3.26 -18.48 -5.92
CA PRO A 120 -3.92 -17.56 -6.86
C PRO A 120 -4.25 -16.16 -6.26
N ARG A 121 -3.75 -15.82 -5.07
CA ARG A 121 -4.04 -14.52 -4.45
C ARG A 121 -3.45 -13.37 -5.25
N PRO A 122 -4.19 -12.27 -5.48
CA PRO A 122 -3.69 -11.10 -6.18
C PRO A 122 -2.62 -10.36 -5.36
N VAL A 123 -1.60 -9.86 -6.07
CA VAL A 123 -0.51 -9.09 -5.48
C VAL A 123 -0.64 -7.61 -5.86
N ASN A 124 -0.45 -6.73 -4.87
CA ASN A 124 -0.25 -5.30 -5.05
C ASN A 124 1.25 -4.98 -5.13
N VAL A 125 1.63 -4.12 -6.08
CA VAL A 125 2.99 -3.56 -6.14
C VAL A 125 2.95 -2.04 -5.99
N LEU A 126 3.88 -1.48 -5.21
CA LEU A 126 4.04 -0.04 -5.01
C LEU A 126 5.04 0.53 -6.02
N MET A 127 4.56 1.38 -6.90
CA MET A 127 5.37 2.14 -7.86
C MET A 127 5.46 3.60 -7.41
N SER A 128 6.32 3.89 -6.43
CA SER A 128 6.49 5.24 -5.86
C SER A 128 7.63 6.05 -6.50
N ALA A 129 8.34 5.45 -7.45
CA ALA A 129 9.39 6.04 -8.28
C ALA A 129 9.46 5.30 -9.61
N ASP A 130 10.16 5.87 -10.59
CA ASP A 130 10.44 5.19 -11.84
C ASP A 130 11.47 4.06 -11.62
N THR A 131 11.06 2.84 -11.94
CA THR A 131 11.89 1.62 -11.89
C THR A 131 12.17 1.09 -13.29
N GLY A 132 11.71 1.78 -14.34
CA GLY A 132 11.72 1.30 -15.72
C GLY A 132 10.59 0.32 -16.06
N LEU A 133 9.82 -0.17 -15.08
CA LEU A 133 8.67 -1.04 -15.30
C LEU A 133 7.41 -0.23 -15.60
N ARG A 134 6.69 -0.60 -16.64
CA ARG A 134 5.38 -0.03 -17.00
C ARG A 134 4.25 -0.89 -16.43
N VAL A 135 3.04 -0.37 -16.46
CA VAL A 135 1.83 -1.12 -16.03
C VAL A 135 1.67 -2.43 -16.81
N ALA A 136 1.99 -2.44 -18.11
CA ALA A 136 1.95 -3.65 -18.93
C ALA A 136 2.96 -4.70 -18.45
N ASP A 137 4.18 -4.28 -18.15
CA ASP A 137 5.24 -5.17 -17.66
C ASP A 137 4.84 -5.80 -16.31
N LEU A 138 4.24 -5.01 -15.41
CA LEU A 138 3.70 -5.52 -14.14
C LEU A 138 2.54 -6.50 -14.34
N ALA A 139 1.67 -6.24 -15.32
CA ALA A 139 0.57 -7.15 -15.65
C ALA A 139 1.09 -8.50 -16.19
N GLU A 140 2.14 -8.50 -17.01
CA GLU A 140 2.82 -9.71 -17.51
C GLU A 140 3.49 -10.50 -16.39
N LEU A 141 4.00 -9.83 -15.34
CA LEU A 141 4.51 -10.47 -14.12
C LEU A 141 3.38 -11.07 -13.24
N GLY A 142 2.11 -10.84 -13.58
CA GLY A 142 0.97 -11.36 -12.83
C GLY A 142 0.45 -10.44 -11.72
N VAL A 143 0.96 -9.23 -11.62
CA VAL A 143 0.46 -8.20 -10.68
C VAL A 143 -0.99 -7.83 -11.03
N ARG A 144 -1.85 -7.67 -10.02
CA ARG A 144 -3.27 -7.35 -10.21
C ARG A 144 -3.68 -5.99 -9.66
N ARG A 145 -2.87 -5.38 -8.81
CA ARG A 145 -3.06 -4.04 -8.28
C ARG A 145 -1.73 -3.28 -8.27
N VAL A 146 -1.78 -2.03 -8.69
CA VAL A 146 -0.64 -1.11 -8.59
C VAL A 146 -1.07 0.07 -7.72
N SER A 147 -0.22 0.41 -6.75
CA SER A 147 -0.38 1.60 -5.93
C SER A 147 0.81 2.53 -6.14
N VAL A 148 0.60 3.82 -5.92
CA VAL A 148 1.66 4.83 -6.09
C VAL A 148 1.98 5.58 -4.79
N GLY A 149 1.29 5.23 -3.68
CA GLY A 149 1.44 5.88 -2.39
C GLY A 149 1.29 7.39 -2.49
N SER A 150 2.20 8.12 -1.88
CA SER A 150 2.22 9.59 -1.91
C SER A 150 2.88 10.19 -3.17
N ALA A 151 3.29 9.38 -4.16
CA ALA A 151 4.13 9.86 -5.26
C ALA A 151 3.47 10.98 -6.08
N LEU A 152 2.19 10.84 -6.42
CA LEU A 152 1.47 11.89 -7.17
C LEU A 152 1.34 13.19 -6.37
N ALA A 153 1.00 13.10 -5.09
CA ALA A 153 0.93 14.28 -4.21
C ALA A 153 2.32 14.94 -4.08
N ARG A 154 3.37 14.14 -3.88
CA ARG A 154 4.76 14.65 -3.82
C ARG A 154 5.21 15.29 -5.13
N ALA A 155 4.80 14.75 -6.28
CA ALA A 155 5.08 15.35 -7.59
C ALA A 155 4.43 16.74 -7.71
N ALA A 156 3.15 16.86 -7.33
CA ALA A 156 2.43 18.14 -7.32
C ALA A 156 3.07 19.16 -6.35
N TRP A 157 3.36 18.74 -5.10
CA TRP A 157 4.06 19.58 -4.13
C TRP A 157 5.46 19.98 -4.58
N GLY A 158 6.19 19.09 -5.25
CA GLY A 158 7.51 19.39 -5.79
C GLY A 158 7.47 20.50 -6.85
N ALA A 159 6.46 20.48 -7.74
CA ALA A 159 6.25 21.55 -8.72
C ALA A 159 5.87 22.87 -8.03
N PHE A 160 4.94 22.83 -7.07
CA PHE A 160 4.56 24.00 -6.27
C PHE A 160 5.75 24.64 -5.56
N LEU A 161 6.56 23.84 -4.84
CA LEU A 161 7.70 24.36 -4.09
C LEU A 161 8.76 24.99 -5.00
N ARG A 162 9.06 24.38 -6.15
CA ARG A 162 9.99 24.96 -7.13
C ARG A 162 9.50 26.30 -7.65
N ALA A 163 8.22 26.41 -8.02
CA ALA A 163 7.63 27.66 -8.49
C ALA A 163 7.65 28.76 -7.42
N ALA A 164 7.24 28.41 -6.18
CA ALA A 164 7.24 29.34 -5.05
C ALA A 164 8.65 29.86 -4.70
N GLN A 165 9.65 28.97 -4.71
CA GLN A 165 11.04 29.34 -4.48
C GLN A 165 11.60 30.26 -5.57
N GLY A 166 11.29 29.99 -6.86
CA GLY A 166 11.66 30.87 -7.97
C GLY A 166 11.10 32.29 -7.82
N ILE A 167 9.83 32.41 -7.42
CA ILE A 167 9.22 33.71 -7.13
C ILE A 167 9.89 34.39 -5.93
N ALA A 168 10.09 33.66 -4.82
CA ALA A 168 10.59 34.23 -3.57
C ALA A 168 12.06 34.66 -3.63
N HIS A 169 12.91 33.92 -4.32
CA HIS A 169 14.37 34.15 -4.34
C HIS A 169 14.88 34.86 -5.60
N GLU A 170 14.21 34.65 -6.74
CA GLU A 170 14.65 35.13 -8.05
C GLU A 170 13.71 36.18 -8.66
N GLY A 171 12.52 36.38 -8.10
CA GLY A 171 11.46 37.18 -8.69
C GLY A 171 10.94 36.62 -10.04
N SER A 172 11.17 35.32 -10.30
CA SER A 172 10.84 34.65 -11.55
C SER A 172 9.50 33.93 -11.49
N PHE A 173 8.68 34.06 -12.52
CA PHE A 173 7.42 33.35 -12.69
C PHE A 173 7.53 32.13 -13.63
N ALA A 174 8.72 31.81 -14.14
CA ALA A 174 8.95 30.71 -15.09
C ALA A 174 8.48 29.35 -14.57
N GLY A 175 8.50 29.13 -13.25
CA GLY A 175 8.01 27.90 -12.64
C GLY A 175 6.50 27.66 -12.79
N LEU A 176 5.73 28.65 -13.26
CA LEU A 176 4.29 28.54 -13.50
C LEU A 176 3.92 28.06 -14.92
N ASP A 177 4.89 27.96 -15.83
CA ASP A 177 4.64 27.60 -17.24
C ASP A 177 4.02 26.18 -17.39
N GLY A 178 4.23 25.30 -16.42
CA GLY A 178 3.64 23.96 -16.39
C GLY A 178 2.33 23.84 -15.60
N ALA A 179 1.69 24.96 -15.23
CA ALA A 179 0.44 24.92 -14.48
C ALA A 179 -0.70 24.33 -15.31
N ALA A 180 -1.51 23.46 -14.73
CA ALA A 180 -2.67 22.88 -15.40
C ALA A 180 -3.70 23.96 -15.75
N PRO A 181 -4.29 23.96 -16.96
CA PRO A 181 -5.30 24.93 -17.37
C PRO A 181 -6.54 24.88 -16.46
N PHE A 182 -7.10 26.04 -16.13
CA PHE A 182 -8.33 26.15 -15.33
C PHE A 182 -9.48 25.30 -15.87
N ALA A 183 -9.65 25.27 -17.21
CA ALA A 183 -10.73 24.51 -17.83
C ALA A 183 -10.62 23.00 -17.58
N GLU A 184 -9.39 22.46 -17.60
CA GLU A 184 -9.13 21.05 -17.31
C GLU A 184 -9.41 20.72 -15.84
N LEU A 185 -8.93 21.56 -14.92
CA LEU A 185 -9.19 21.37 -13.50
C LEU A 185 -10.68 21.45 -13.17
N ASN A 186 -11.38 22.47 -13.71
CA ASN A 186 -12.81 22.64 -13.44
C ASN A 186 -13.65 21.47 -13.99
N ALA A 187 -13.27 20.92 -15.14
CA ALA A 187 -13.97 19.75 -15.71
C ALA A 187 -13.90 18.48 -14.84
N MET A 188 -12.91 18.38 -13.95
CA MET A 188 -12.81 17.24 -13.02
C MET A 188 -13.81 17.31 -11.86
N PHE A 189 -14.42 18.48 -11.63
CA PHE A 189 -15.36 18.74 -10.52
C PHE A 189 -16.79 19.05 -11.00
N ALA A 190 -17.07 18.89 -12.29
CA ALA A 190 -18.38 19.17 -12.92
C ALA A 190 -19.36 17.97 -12.86
#